data_64710e49b6af9e2aeb6fdafa1657b96a
#
_entry.id   64710e49b6af9e2aeb6fdafa1657b96a
#
_cell.length_a   1.000
_cell.length_b   1.000
_cell.length_c   1.000
_cell.angle_alpha   90.00
_cell.angle_beta   90.00
_cell.angle_gamma   90.00
#
_symmetry.space_group_name_H-M   'P 1'
#
loop_
_entity.id
_entity.type
_entity.pdbx_description
1 polymer ?
#
loop_
_entity_poly.entity_id
_entity_poly.type
_entity_poly.pdbx_seq_one_letter_code
_entity_poly.pdbx_strand_id
1 'polypeptide(L)'
;MAIEFQFLSAIKKYLAHKKFDLVLYSTPPITFAKVIEFIKKRDHAYSYLLLKDIFPQNAVDMAMLKEGGFIHKQFLKKEKKLYQISDTIGCMSPANVSFVLTHNPEVNPKKVEVNPNTIEPIKFSYSDEEKKAIREKYNIPADRKVFVYGGNLGKPQGLDFLLETIEVTTNEEAFFLIVGGGTEFARMKEWFDAKQPKNAKLLQSLPKEDYDRMLAACDIGLIFLDKRFLIPNFPSRLLSYLEMKMPVLVATDPNTDIGDIVEENGCGYKVLSGDQESMQNCLNKLLNEDLSVLGNNAEKLLLNKYTVDKSYFLISSKLK
;
A
#
# COMPACT_ATOMS: atom_id res chain seq x y z
N MET A 1 -11.26 20.68 9.11
CA MET A 1 -10.98 21.97 9.79
C MET A 1 -11.09 21.88 11.31
N ALA A 2 -12.09 21.19 11.86
CA ALA A 2 -12.21 21.06 13.33
C ALA A 2 -10.99 20.36 13.97
N ILE A 3 -10.49 19.27 13.37
CA ILE A 3 -9.38 18.48 13.90
C ILE A 3 -8.06 19.30 14.00
N GLU A 4 -7.73 20.12 13.00
CA GLU A 4 -6.54 20.97 13.02
C GLU A 4 -6.58 21.96 14.20
N PHE A 5 -7.76 22.57 14.42
CA PHE A 5 -7.95 23.52 15.51
C PHE A 5 -7.87 22.83 16.89
N GLN A 6 -8.46 21.64 17.01
CA GLN A 6 -8.39 20.83 18.24
C GLN A 6 -6.94 20.45 18.57
N PHE A 7 -6.17 19.98 17.59
CA PHE A 7 -4.75 19.68 17.77
C PHE A 7 -3.94 20.91 18.19
N LEU A 8 -4.13 22.04 17.51
CA LEU A 8 -3.44 23.28 17.86
C LEU A 8 -3.75 23.74 19.30
N SER A 9 -5.04 23.65 19.69
CA SER A 9 -5.47 23.96 21.05
C SER A 9 -4.86 23.03 22.09
N ALA A 10 -4.86 21.72 21.81
CA ALA A 10 -4.26 20.71 22.68
C ALA A 10 -2.75 20.93 22.87
N ILE A 11 -2.01 21.21 21.78
CA ILE A 11 -0.58 21.49 21.84
C ILE A 11 -0.30 22.74 22.70
N LYS A 12 -1.06 23.82 22.49
CA LYS A 12 -0.91 25.03 23.28
C LYS A 12 -1.20 24.82 24.77
N LYS A 13 -2.17 23.95 25.08
CA LYS A 13 -2.59 23.69 26.48
C LYS A 13 -1.68 22.69 27.20
N TYR A 14 -1.36 21.57 26.54
CA TYR A 14 -0.72 20.43 27.21
C TYR A 14 0.78 20.32 26.92
N LEU A 15 1.26 20.91 25.81
CA LEU A 15 2.64 20.79 25.36
C LEU A 15 3.37 22.15 25.29
N ALA A 16 2.83 23.17 25.96
CA ALA A 16 3.41 24.52 25.97
C ALA A 16 4.85 24.56 26.52
N HIS A 17 5.15 23.67 27.48
CA HIS A 17 6.45 23.56 28.15
C HIS A 17 7.43 22.60 27.46
N LYS A 18 7.00 21.90 26.42
CA LYS A 18 7.85 20.97 25.64
C LYS A 18 8.38 21.68 24.40
N LYS A 19 9.66 21.51 24.11
CA LYS A 19 10.28 21.86 22.83
C LYS A 19 10.47 20.62 21.98
N PHE A 20 10.34 20.79 20.68
CA PHE A 20 10.48 19.71 19.69
C PHE A 20 11.54 20.10 18.67
N ASP A 21 12.45 19.17 18.38
CA ASP A 21 13.45 19.32 17.31
C ASP A 21 12.90 18.87 15.97
N LEU A 22 11.89 17.97 15.98
CA LEU A 22 11.27 17.38 14.79
C LEU A 22 9.74 17.41 14.91
N VAL A 23 9.09 17.79 13.82
CA VAL A 23 7.66 17.54 13.58
C VAL A 23 7.55 16.53 12.46
N LEU A 24 7.27 15.27 12.82
CA LEU A 24 7.01 14.17 11.88
C LEU A 24 5.50 14.02 11.70
N TYR A 25 5.03 14.03 10.46
CA TYR A 25 3.60 13.92 10.16
C TYR A 25 3.37 13.26 8.80
N SER A 26 2.17 12.73 8.58
CA SER A 26 1.82 12.00 7.37
C SER A 26 0.54 12.54 6.71
N THR A 27 0.34 12.21 5.45
CA THR A 27 -0.94 12.36 4.74
C THR A 27 -1.64 11.01 4.64
N PRO A 28 -2.99 10.96 4.67
CA PRO A 28 -3.91 11.99 5.17
C PRO A 28 -3.83 12.15 6.69
N PRO A 29 -4.31 13.27 7.27
CA PRO A 29 -5.01 14.39 6.63
C PRO A 29 -4.08 15.51 6.13
N ILE A 30 -4.51 16.22 5.09
CA ILE A 30 -3.77 17.37 4.53
C ILE A 30 -4.03 18.70 5.27
N THR A 31 -4.65 18.67 6.45
CA THR A 31 -5.19 19.86 7.13
C THR A 31 -4.39 20.29 8.35
N PHE A 32 -3.12 19.87 8.49
CA PHE A 32 -2.31 20.19 9.67
C PHE A 32 -1.32 21.37 9.50
N ALA A 33 -1.43 22.12 8.42
CA ALA A 33 -0.47 23.18 8.10
C ALA A 33 -0.27 24.18 9.25
N LYS A 34 -1.35 24.65 9.89
CA LYS A 34 -1.27 25.62 11.00
C LYS A 34 -0.60 25.04 12.25
N VAL A 35 -0.81 23.75 12.52
CA VAL A 35 -0.18 23.07 13.66
C VAL A 35 1.32 23.00 13.45
N ILE A 36 1.74 22.59 12.26
CA ILE A 36 3.15 22.44 11.90
C ILE A 36 3.85 23.81 11.90
N GLU A 37 3.26 24.83 11.28
CA GLU A 37 3.79 26.20 11.28
C GLU A 37 3.94 26.76 12.71
N PHE A 38 2.97 26.47 13.60
CA PHE A 38 3.03 26.91 14.98
C PHE A 38 4.23 26.30 15.72
N ILE A 39 4.45 24.97 15.60
CA ILE A 39 5.55 24.28 16.26
C ILE A 39 6.88 24.75 15.67
N LYS A 40 6.99 24.82 14.33
CA LYS A 40 8.20 25.31 13.66
C LYS A 40 8.58 26.72 14.12
N LYS A 41 7.61 27.63 14.24
CA LYS A 41 7.86 29.00 14.71
C LYS A 41 8.28 29.04 16.18
N ARG A 42 7.64 28.25 17.04
CA ARG A 42 7.90 28.24 18.47
C ARG A 42 9.24 27.62 18.82
N ASP A 43 9.55 26.48 18.18
CA ASP A 43 10.63 25.59 18.60
C ASP A 43 11.82 25.57 17.64
N HIS A 44 11.69 26.16 16.44
CA HIS A 44 12.62 26.02 15.31
C HIS A 44 12.76 24.58 14.82
N ALA A 45 11.71 23.78 15.03
CA ALA A 45 11.68 22.36 14.72
C ALA A 45 11.79 22.09 13.21
N TYR A 46 12.54 21.05 12.86
CA TYR A 46 12.55 20.51 11.49
C TYR A 46 11.22 19.83 11.17
N SER A 47 10.70 19.96 9.96
CA SER A 47 9.44 19.35 9.57
C SER A 47 9.65 18.31 8.47
N TYR A 48 9.24 17.08 8.76
CA TYR A 48 9.33 15.96 7.83
C TYR A 48 7.93 15.42 7.51
N LEU A 49 7.52 15.54 6.24
CA LEU A 49 6.27 14.99 5.75
C LEU A 49 6.48 13.57 5.22
N LEU A 50 5.80 12.59 5.78
CA LEU A 50 5.63 11.25 5.19
C LEU A 50 4.43 11.29 4.24
N LEU A 51 4.69 11.44 2.95
CA LEU A 51 3.65 11.53 1.92
C LEU A 51 3.17 10.12 1.55
N LYS A 52 2.20 9.62 2.34
CA LYS A 52 1.66 8.26 2.19
C LYS A 52 0.53 8.19 1.15
N ASP A 53 -0.09 9.32 0.85
CA ASP A 53 -1.18 9.43 -0.12
C ASP A 53 -1.16 10.82 -0.77
N ILE A 54 -1.36 10.87 -2.07
CA ILE A 54 -1.41 12.11 -2.87
C ILE A 54 -2.88 12.50 -3.03
N PHE A 55 -3.35 13.34 -2.12
CA PHE A 55 -4.71 13.87 -2.09
C PHE A 55 -4.68 15.39 -2.39
N PRO A 56 -5.53 15.93 -3.26
CA PRO A 56 -6.82 15.39 -3.69
C PRO A 56 -6.84 14.58 -4.99
N GLN A 57 -5.70 14.35 -5.65
CA GLN A 57 -5.69 13.73 -6.96
C GLN A 57 -6.26 12.30 -6.94
N ASN A 58 -5.96 11.50 -5.92
CA ASN A 58 -6.55 10.16 -5.78
C ASN A 58 -8.09 10.17 -5.80
N ALA A 59 -8.72 11.18 -5.20
CA ALA A 59 -10.17 11.32 -5.19
C ALA A 59 -10.72 11.78 -6.56
N VAL A 60 -9.93 12.52 -7.33
CA VAL A 60 -10.27 12.91 -8.71
C VAL A 60 -10.20 11.68 -9.62
N ASP A 61 -9.12 10.91 -9.56
CA ASP A 61 -8.91 9.70 -10.37
C ASP A 61 -10.05 8.69 -10.18
N MET A 62 -10.56 8.58 -8.97
CA MET A 62 -11.69 7.71 -8.62
C MET A 62 -13.07 8.33 -8.84
N ALA A 63 -13.15 9.49 -9.52
CA ALA A 63 -14.38 10.22 -9.77
C ALA A 63 -15.21 10.57 -8.51
N MET A 64 -14.55 10.62 -7.35
CA MET A 64 -15.16 11.02 -6.07
C MET A 64 -15.16 12.54 -5.90
N LEU A 65 -14.30 13.23 -6.64
CA LEU A 65 -14.13 14.69 -6.60
C LEU A 65 -14.03 15.23 -8.03
N LYS A 66 -14.83 16.27 -8.33
CA LYS A 66 -14.78 16.91 -9.66
C LYS A 66 -13.50 17.72 -9.80
N GLU A 67 -12.68 17.41 -10.79
CA GLU A 67 -11.49 18.17 -11.14
C GLU A 67 -11.84 19.64 -11.43
N GLY A 68 -10.99 20.57 -10.96
CA GLY A 68 -11.20 22.01 -11.13
C GLY A 68 -12.37 22.60 -10.33
N GLY A 69 -13.17 21.76 -9.66
CA GLY A 69 -14.29 22.22 -8.81
C GLY A 69 -13.81 23.02 -7.58
N PHE A 70 -14.74 23.72 -6.93
CA PHE A 70 -14.42 24.55 -5.76
C PHE A 70 -13.76 23.75 -4.63
N ILE A 71 -14.31 22.55 -4.31
CA ILE A 71 -13.78 21.68 -3.25
C ILE A 71 -12.38 21.18 -3.62
N HIS A 72 -12.19 20.75 -4.88
CA HIS A 72 -10.87 20.33 -5.38
C HIS A 72 -9.83 21.45 -5.22
N LYS A 73 -10.12 22.66 -5.66
CA LYS A 73 -9.23 23.83 -5.53
C LYS A 73 -8.86 24.12 -4.06
N GLN A 74 -9.82 23.97 -3.14
CA GLN A 74 -9.57 24.18 -1.71
C GLN A 74 -8.62 23.12 -1.13
N PHE A 75 -8.80 21.85 -1.51
CA PHE A 75 -7.90 20.79 -1.07
C PHE A 75 -6.52 20.91 -1.71
N LEU A 76 -6.43 21.20 -3.00
CA LEU A 76 -5.17 21.43 -3.68
C LEU A 76 -4.35 22.58 -3.03
N LYS A 77 -5.02 23.66 -2.62
CA LYS A 77 -4.36 24.74 -1.87
C LYS A 77 -3.80 24.27 -0.53
N LYS A 78 -4.48 23.35 0.15
CA LYS A 78 -4.00 22.78 1.43
C LYS A 78 -2.82 21.84 1.21
N GLU A 79 -2.87 21.00 0.21
CA GLU A 79 -1.77 20.12 -0.19
C GLU A 79 -0.51 20.93 -0.49
N LYS A 80 -0.61 21.90 -1.40
CA LYS A 80 0.50 22.81 -1.75
C LYS A 80 1.06 23.55 -0.54
N LYS A 81 0.20 23.93 0.40
CA LYS A 81 0.63 24.56 1.65
C LYS A 81 1.45 23.60 2.50
N LEU A 82 1.06 22.32 2.60
CA LEU A 82 1.86 21.31 3.31
C LEU A 82 3.23 21.12 2.66
N TYR A 83 3.31 21.00 1.34
CA TYR A 83 4.59 20.90 0.63
C TYR A 83 5.48 22.12 0.86
N GLN A 84 4.89 23.31 0.84
CA GLN A 84 5.62 24.56 1.07
C GLN A 84 6.27 24.63 2.46
N ILE A 85 5.54 24.24 3.51
CA ILE A 85 6.01 24.35 4.90
C ILE A 85 6.91 23.20 5.35
N SER A 86 6.92 22.09 4.62
CA SER A 86 7.78 20.93 4.89
C SER A 86 9.22 21.25 4.55
N ASP A 87 10.16 20.87 5.43
CA ASP A 87 11.59 20.94 5.14
C ASP A 87 12.02 19.73 4.29
N THR A 88 11.43 18.55 4.55
CA THR A 88 11.56 17.37 3.68
C THR A 88 10.20 16.72 3.45
N ILE A 89 10.04 16.14 2.25
CA ILE A 89 8.89 15.35 1.80
C ILE A 89 9.40 13.95 1.44
N GLY A 90 9.08 12.96 2.25
CA GLY A 90 9.38 11.55 2.00
C GLY A 90 8.23 10.89 1.25
N CYS A 91 8.47 10.51 0.01
CA CYS A 91 7.52 9.86 -0.89
C CYS A 91 7.65 8.34 -0.84
N MET A 92 6.59 7.64 -1.23
CA MET A 92 6.52 6.17 -1.15
C MET A 92 7.45 5.46 -2.15
N SER A 93 7.70 6.06 -3.31
CA SER A 93 8.49 5.45 -4.38
C SER A 93 9.12 6.52 -5.30
N PRO A 94 10.05 6.15 -6.20
CA PRO A 94 10.56 7.05 -7.23
C PRO A 94 9.47 7.66 -8.11
N ALA A 95 8.44 6.90 -8.50
CA ALA A 95 7.32 7.42 -9.28
C ALA A 95 6.54 8.49 -8.51
N ASN A 96 6.33 8.32 -7.19
CA ASN A 96 5.72 9.37 -6.36
C ASN A 96 6.57 10.64 -6.31
N VAL A 97 7.90 10.53 -6.22
CA VAL A 97 8.81 11.68 -6.28
C VAL A 97 8.65 12.42 -7.61
N SER A 98 8.69 11.68 -8.72
CA SER A 98 8.51 12.24 -10.06
C SER A 98 7.16 12.94 -10.20
N PHE A 99 6.08 12.29 -9.74
CA PHE A 99 4.73 12.86 -9.77
C PHE A 99 4.65 14.19 -9.01
N VAL A 100 5.14 14.22 -7.76
CA VAL A 100 5.13 15.42 -6.92
C VAL A 100 5.87 16.57 -7.60
N LEU A 101 7.06 16.34 -8.12
CA LEU A 101 7.89 17.38 -8.75
C LEU A 101 7.29 17.86 -10.08
N THR A 102 6.71 16.96 -10.87
CA THR A 102 6.07 17.32 -12.15
C THR A 102 4.81 18.19 -11.95
N HIS A 103 3.99 17.85 -10.95
CA HIS A 103 2.72 18.55 -10.70
C HIS A 103 2.85 19.75 -9.74
N ASN A 104 4.01 19.90 -9.10
CA ASN A 104 4.29 21.02 -8.19
C ASN A 104 5.68 21.62 -8.47
N PRO A 105 5.88 22.29 -9.63
CA PRO A 105 7.19 22.82 -10.04
C PRO A 105 7.75 23.87 -9.09
N GLU A 106 6.91 24.42 -8.20
CA GLU A 106 7.31 25.32 -7.13
C GLU A 106 8.03 24.63 -5.95
N VAL A 107 7.95 23.28 -5.85
CA VAL A 107 8.63 22.51 -4.81
C VAL A 107 10.10 22.31 -5.18
N ASN A 108 10.99 22.71 -4.27
CA ASN A 108 12.42 22.48 -4.47
C ASN A 108 12.74 20.97 -4.49
N PRO A 109 13.31 20.42 -5.58
CA PRO A 109 13.61 18.99 -5.68
C PRO A 109 14.48 18.44 -4.53
N LYS A 110 15.36 19.28 -3.95
CA LYS A 110 16.21 18.89 -2.82
C LYS A 110 15.43 18.57 -1.53
N LYS A 111 14.16 18.96 -1.47
CA LYS A 111 13.27 18.64 -0.34
C LYS A 111 12.56 17.31 -0.49
N VAL A 112 12.57 16.70 -1.68
CA VAL A 112 11.79 15.51 -1.99
C VAL A 112 12.71 14.30 -2.09
N GLU A 113 12.41 13.25 -1.33
CA GLU A 113 13.20 12.02 -1.32
C GLU A 113 12.28 10.80 -1.19
N VAL A 114 12.82 9.62 -1.49
CA VAL A 114 12.09 8.36 -1.30
C VAL A 114 12.21 7.93 0.15
N ASN A 115 11.07 7.83 0.85
CA ASN A 115 10.95 7.25 2.20
C ASN A 115 9.65 6.44 2.25
N PRO A 116 9.68 5.16 1.84
CA PRO A 116 8.48 4.32 1.74
C PRO A 116 7.91 3.96 3.12
N ASN A 117 6.78 3.25 3.12
CA ASN A 117 6.36 2.51 4.30
C ASN A 117 7.42 1.47 4.67
N THR A 118 7.61 1.28 5.95
CA THR A 118 8.61 0.35 6.50
C THR A 118 8.00 -0.47 7.62
N ILE A 119 8.55 -1.65 7.85
CA ILE A 119 8.19 -2.51 8.97
C ILE A 119 9.45 -2.95 9.72
N GLU A 120 9.28 -3.35 10.96
CA GLU A 120 10.27 -4.14 11.69
C GLU A 120 9.99 -5.61 11.36
N PRO A 121 10.89 -6.29 10.60
CA PRO A 121 10.62 -7.64 10.14
C PRO A 121 10.55 -8.63 11.29
N ILE A 122 9.47 -9.42 11.33
CA ILE A 122 9.30 -10.52 12.28
C ILE A 122 9.66 -11.82 11.56
N LYS A 123 10.45 -12.65 12.21
CA LYS A 123 10.75 -13.99 11.68
C LYS A 123 9.60 -14.93 12.03
N PHE A 124 8.82 -15.27 11.03
CA PHE A 124 7.81 -16.32 11.13
C PHE A 124 8.43 -17.66 10.76
N SER A 125 8.16 -18.67 11.57
CA SER A 125 8.52 -20.05 11.27
C SER A 125 7.31 -20.92 11.59
N TYR A 126 6.72 -21.48 10.56
CA TYR A 126 5.59 -22.43 10.68
C TYR A 126 5.98 -23.75 10.04
N SER A 127 5.73 -24.85 10.74
CA SER A 127 5.89 -26.18 10.18
C SER A 127 4.84 -26.47 9.11
N ASP A 128 5.06 -27.49 8.30
CA ASP A 128 4.09 -27.90 7.28
C ASP A 128 2.77 -28.38 7.91
N GLU A 129 2.84 -28.99 9.10
CA GLU A 129 1.67 -29.40 9.88
C GLU A 129 0.86 -28.18 10.34
N GLU A 130 1.54 -27.12 10.83
CA GLU A 130 0.87 -25.87 11.23
C GLU A 130 0.20 -25.19 10.04
N LYS A 131 0.88 -25.10 8.90
CA LYS A 131 0.29 -24.55 7.66
C LYS A 131 -0.92 -25.36 7.20
N LYS A 132 -0.85 -26.68 7.29
CA LYS A 132 -1.97 -27.56 6.97
C LYS A 132 -3.16 -27.32 7.90
N ALA A 133 -2.93 -27.24 9.21
CA ALA A 133 -3.98 -26.93 10.18
C ALA A 133 -4.62 -25.55 9.94
N ILE A 134 -3.82 -24.55 9.54
CA ILE A 134 -4.34 -23.22 9.16
C ILE A 134 -5.21 -23.33 7.91
N ARG A 135 -4.77 -24.06 6.87
CA ARG A 135 -5.58 -24.26 5.66
C ARG A 135 -6.90 -24.95 5.99
N GLU A 136 -6.89 -25.99 6.84
CA GLU A 136 -8.10 -26.67 7.32
C GLU A 136 -9.04 -25.71 8.06
N LYS A 137 -8.51 -24.91 9.01
CA LYS A 137 -9.30 -23.91 9.76
C LYS A 137 -10.08 -22.95 8.85
N TYR A 138 -9.48 -22.54 7.76
CA TYR A 138 -10.09 -21.59 6.82
C TYR A 138 -10.73 -22.25 5.60
N ASN A 139 -10.79 -23.59 5.54
CA ASN A 139 -11.26 -24.39 4.39
C ASN A 139 -10.56 -23.95 3.09
N ILE A 140 -9.24 -23.91 3.12
CA ILE A 140 -8.36 -23.66 1.97
C ILE A 140 -7.86 -25.01 1.46
N PRO A 141 -7.90 -25.30 0.17
CA PRO A 141 -7.40 -26.55 -0.39
C PRO A 141 -5.93 -26.80 -0.05
N ALA A 142 -5.60 -28.04 0.38
CA ALA A 142 -4.23 -28.40 0.75
C ALA A 142 -3.34 -28.63 -0.47
N ASP A 143 -3.93 -29.02 -1.59
CA ASP A 143 -3.30 -29.47 -2.84
C ASP A 143 -3.18 -28.38 -3.93
N ARG A 144 -3.58 -27.13 -3.60
CA ARG A 144 -3.57 -26.01 -4.56
C ARG A 144 -2.59 -24.92 -4.13
N LYS A 145 -2.02 -24.20 -5.10
CA LYS A 145 -1.28 -22.96 -4.83
C LYS A 145 -2.27 -21.82 -4.54
N VAL A 146 -2.06 -21.16 -3.40
CA VAL A 146 -2.96 -20.14 -2.86
C VAL A 146 -2.48 -18.75 -3.20
N PHE A 147 -3.21 -18.07 -4.05
CA PHE A 147 -3.05 -16.66 -4.38
C PHE A 147 -3.86 -15.81 -3.40
N VAL A 148 -3.22 -15.03 -2.55
CA VAL A 148 -3.92 -14.27 -1.50
C VAL A 148 -3.97 -12.79 -1.81
N TYR A 149 -5.19 -12.23 -1.77
CA TYR A 149 -5.42 -10.80 -1.74
C TYR A 149 -5.88 -10.41 -0.33
N GLY A 150 -5.11 -9.57 0.36
CA GLY A 150 -5.41 -9.15 1.73
C GLY A 150 -5.54 -7.64 1.89
N GLY A 151 -6.50 -7.18 2.71
CA GLY A 151 -6.62 -5.80 3.15
C GLY A 151 -7.90 -5.08 2.73
N ASN A 152 -7.76 -3.78 2.39
CA ASN A 152 -8.91 -2.94 2.03
C ASN A 152 -9.56 -3.39 0.72
N LEU A 153 -10.86 -3.59 0.75
CA LEU A 153 -11.72 -3.85 -0.41
C LEU A 153 -12.47 -2.56 -0.78
N GLY A 154 -11.73 -1.61 -1.30
CA GLY A 154 -12.24 -0.31 -1.73
C GLY A 154 -12.13 -0.13 -3.25
N LYS A 155 -12.84 0.86 -3.79
CA LYS A 155 -12.84 1.18 -5.23
C LYS A 155 -11.46 1.29 -5.87
N PRO A 156 -10.42 1.86 -5.18
CA PRO A 156 -9.10 1.98 -5.77
C PRO A 156 -8.36 0.68 -6.04
N GLN A 157 -8.90 -0.44 -5.61
CA GLN A 157 -8.17 -1.72 -5.53
C GLN A 157 -8.34 -2.62 -6.76
N GLY A 158 -8.86 -2.14 -7.88
CA GLY A 158 -8.98 -2.93 -9.11
C GLY A 158 -9.77 -4.24 -8.96
N LEU A 159 -10.79 -4.26 -8.07
CA LEU A 159 -11.50 -5.49 -7.68
C LEU A 159 -12.29 -6.11 -8.83
N ASP A 160 -12.72 -5.32 -9.82
CA ASP A 160 -13.41 -5.85 -11.00
C ASP A 160 -12.47 -6.75 -11.81
N PHE A 161 -11.22 -6.33 -11.99
CA PHE A 161 -10.22 -7.14 -12.67
C PHE A 161 -9.83 -8.40 -11.86
N LEU A 162 -9.81 -8.30 -10.52
CA LEU A 162 -9.61 -9.48 -9.67
C LEU A 162 -10.76 -10.49 -9.83
N LEU A 163 -12.02 -10.05 -9.81
CA LEU A 163 -13.19 -10.94 -10.00
C LEU A 163 -13.20 -11.56 -11.40
N GLU A 164 -12.91 -10.79 -12.44
CA GLU A 164 -12.75 -11.29 -13.79
C GLU A 164 -11.63 -12.34 -13.89
N THR A 165 -10.48 -12.07 -13.26
CA THR A 165 -9.35 -13.02 -13.20
C THR A 165 -9.77 -14.35 -12.57
N ILE A 166 -10.52 -14.33 -11.47
CA ILE A 166 -11.04 -15.53 -10.81
C ILE A 166 -11.98 -16.29 -11.75
N GLU A 167 -12.89 -15.57 -12.44
CA GLU A 167 -13.92 -16.16 -13.30
C GLU A 167 -13.31 -16.87 -14.51
N VAL A 168 -12.26 -16.31 -15.12
CA VAL A 168 -11.67 -16.88 -16.33
C VAL A 168 -10.54 -17.89 -16.07
N THR A 169 -10.03 -17.96 -14.83
CA THR A 169 -8.98 -18.92 -14.48
C THR A 169 -9.53 -20.33 -14.42
N THR A 170 -9.12 -21.16 -15.38
CA THR A 170 -9.55 -22.57 -15.52
C THR A 170 -8.56 -23.57 -14.93
N ASN A 171 -7.34 -23.13 -14.59
CA ASN A 171 -6.32 -24.01 -13.99
C ASN A 171 -6.74 -24.38 -12.56
N GLU A 172 -6.99 -25.67 -12.34
CA GLU A 172 -7.49 -26.19 -11.07
C GLU A 172 -6.46 -26.15 -9.93
N GLU A 173 -5.18 -25.99 -10.25
CA GLU A 173 -4.10 -25.83 -9.24
C GLU A 173 -4.13 -24.46 -8.56
N ALA A 174 -4.80 -23.46 -9.15
CA ALA A 174 -4.94 -22.13 -8.58
C ALA A 174 -6.12 -22.05 -7.61
N PHE A 175 -5.87 -21.41 -6.46
CA PHE A 175 -6.94 -21.04 -5.52
C PHE A 175 -6.75 -19.59 -5.06
N PHE A 176 -7.81 -18.79 -5.18
CA PHE A 176 -7.80 -17.38 -4.80
C PHE A 176 -8.43 -17.17 -3.43
N LEU A 177 -7.66 -16.68 -2.48
CA LEU A 177 -8.14 -16.32 -1.15
C LEU A 177 -8.21 -14.81 -1.01
N ILE A 178 -9.41 -14.27 -0.87
CA ILE A 178 -9.64 -12.85 -0.67
C ILE A 178 -10.04 -12.61 0.78
N VAL A 179 -9.26 -11.77 1.48
CA VAL A 179 -9.47 -11.49 2.91
C VAL A 179 -9.46 -10.00 3.17
N GLY A 180 -10.58 -9.45 3.58
CA GLY A 180 -10.60 -8.02 3.85
C GLY A 180 -11.97 -7.46 4.15
N GLY A 181 -12.01 -6.14 4.25
CA GLY A 181 -13.23 -5.36 4.43
C GLY A 181 -13.08 -4.01 3.73
N GLY A 182 -14.18 -3.34 3.50
CA GLY A 182 -14.19 -2.06 2.81
C GLY A 182 -15.53 -1.78 2.15
N THR A 183 -15.60 -0.70 1.41
CA THR A 183 -16.85 -0.23 0.78
C THR A 183 -17.40 -1.19 -0.28
N GLU A 184 -16.54 -2.02 -0.88
CA GLU A 184 -16.91 -2.97 -1.92
C GLU A 184 -17.17 -4.40 -1.39
N PHE A 185 -17.00 -4.65 -0.08
CA PHE A 185 -17.18 -6.00 0.47
C PHE A 185 -18.57 -6.59 0.20
N ALA A 186 -19.64 -5.81 0.38
CA ALA A 186 -21.01 -6.28 0.12
C ALA A 186 -21.19 -6.70 -1.34
N ARG A 187 -20.73 -5.89 -2.30
CA ARG A 187 -20.77 -6.19 -3.74
C ARG A 187 -19.98 -7.46 -4.09
N MET A 188 -18.80 -7.61 -3.52
CA MET A 188 -17.99 -8.81 -3.72
C MET A 188 -18.69 -10.04 -3.16
N LYS A 189 -19.28 -9.93 -1.97
CA LYS A 189 -20.05 -11.03 -1.37
C LYS A 189 -21.23 -11.44 -2.24
N GLU A 190 -21.99 -10.50 -2.78
CA GLU A 190 -23.09 -10.78 -3.73
C GLU A 190 -22.58 -11.53 -4.96
N TRP A 191 -21.41 -11.14 -5.51
CA TRP A 191 -20.80 -11.85 -6.63
C TRP A 191 -20.41 -13.28 -6.26
N PHE A 192 -19.77 -13.49 -5.08
CA PHE A 192 -19.42 -14.84 -4.60
C PHE A 192 -20.65 -15.71 -4.34
N ASP A 193 -21.69 -15.14 -3.76
CA ASP A 193 -22.97 -15.85 -3.50
C ASP A 193 -23.66 -16.27 -4.82
N ALA A 194 -23.59 -15.42 -5.86
CA ALA A 194 -24.21 -15.69 -7.15
C ALA A 194 -23.38 -16.67 -8.01
N LYS A 195 -22.06 -16.49 -8.07
CA LYS A 195 -21.17 -17.28 -8.96
C LYS A 195 -20.70 -18.59 -8.32
N GLN A 196 -20.60 -18.66 -6.99
CA GLN A 196 -20.09 -19.80 -6.22
C GLN A 196 -18.80 -20.40 -6.81
N PRO A 197 -17.73 -19.58 -6.99
CA PRO A 197 -16.52 -20.04 -7.64
C PRO A 197 -15.85 -21.18 -6.84
N LYS A 198 -15.50 -22.28 -7.49
CA LYS A 198 -14.83 -23.43 -6.86
C LYS A 198 -13.34 -23.18 -6.62
N ASN A 199 -12.76 -22.19 -7.28
CA ASN A 199 -11.36 -21.81 -7.22
C ASN A 199 -11.11 -20.57 -6.37
N ALA A 200 -12.10 -20.08 -5.61
CA ALA A 200 -11.91 -18.87 -4.81
C ALA A 200 -12.76 -18.86 -3.53
N LYS A 201 -12.29 -18.09 -2.53
CA LYS A 201 -13.01 -17.85 -1.28
C LYS A 201 -12.87 -16.40 -0.83
N LEU A 202 -13.97 -15.83 -0.34
CA LEU A 202 -14.00 -14.51 0.29
C LEU A 202 -14.17 -14.66 1.81
N LEU A 203 -13.28 -14.02 2.55
CA LEU A 203 -13.33 -13.91 4.00
C LEU A 203 -13.43 -12.44 4.42
N GLN A 204 -14.09 -12.17 5.52
CA GLN A 204 -14.06 -10.87 6.18
C GLN A 204 -12.66 -10.59 6.76
N SER A 205 -12.41 -9.32 7.11
CA SER A 205 -11.20 -8.91 7.80
C SER A 205 -10.98 -9.75 9.06
N LEU A 206 -9.76 -10.23 9.22
CA LEU A 206 -9.32 -10.96 10.39
C LEU A 206 -8.56 -10.02 11.36
N PRO A 207 -8.51 -10.31 12.66
CA PRO A 207 -7.52 -9.72 13.55
C PRO A 207 -6.11 -9.93 13.01
N LYS A 208 -5.20 -8.98 13.29
CA LYS A 208 -3.85 -9.01 12.68
C LYS A 208 -3.12 -10.33 12.88
N GLU A 209 -3.13 -10.88 14.09
CA GLU A 209 -2.45 -12.15 14.38
C GLU A 209 -3.03 -13.34 13.59
N ASP A 210 -4.36 -13.42 13.47
CA ASP A 210 -5.03 -14.45 12.67
C ASP A 210 -4.76 -14.29 11.19
N TYR A 211 -4.69 -13.02 10.72
CA TYR A 211 -4.34 -12.71 9.34
C TYR A 211 -2.90 -13.12 9.02
N ASP A 212 -1.95 -12.78 9.88
CA ASP A 212 -0.54 -13.12 9.69
C ASP A 212 -0.33 -14.65 9.67
N ARG A 213 -1.01 -15.39 10.56
CA ARG A 213 -1.00 -16.86 10.55
C ARG A 213 -1.59 -17.44 9.28
N MET A 214 -2.74 -16.91 8.83
CA MET A 214 -3.38 -17.34 7.58
C MET A 214 -2.49 -17.05 6.38
N LEU A 215 -1.86 -15.85 6.35
CA LEU A 215 -0.97 -15.44 5.28
C LEU A 215 0.23 -16.39 5.14
N ALA A 216 0.80 -16.87 6.26
CA ALA A 216 1.91 -17.83 6.27
C ALA A 216 1.55 -19.20 5.62
N ALA A 217 0.27 -19.52 5.48
CA ALA A 217 -0.22 -20.72 4.80
C ALA A 217 -0.60 -20.50 3.33
N CYS A 218 -0.34 -19.30 2.78
CA CYS A 218 -0.55 -18.94 1.38
C CYS A 218 0.77 -18.95 0.60
N ASP A 219 0.70 -18.94 -0.73
CA ASP A 219 1.88 -19.13 -1.57
C ASP A 219 2.27 -17.87 -2.36
N ILE A 220 1.32 -17.10 -2.86
CA ILE A 220 1.56 -15.93 -3.71
C ILE A 220 0.70 -14.76 -3.23
N GLY A 221 1.33 -13.58 -3.04
CA GLY A 221 0.65 -12.35 -2.71
C GLY A 221 0.09 -11.64 -3.96
N LEU A 222 -1.13 -11.14 -3.87
CA LEU A 222 -1.77 -10.38 -4.95
C LEU A 222 -1.89 -8.90 -4.62
N ILE A 223 -1.48 -8.05 -5.57
CA ILE A 223 -1.73 -6.61 -5.55
C ILE A 223 -2.52 -6.25 -6.79
N PHE A 224 -3.69 -5.69 -6.60
CA PHE A 224 -4.52 -5.16 -7.67
C PHE A 224 -4.77 -3.68 -7.41
N LEU A 225 -4.62 -2.85 -8.44
CA LEU A 225 -4.94 -1.43 -8.44
C LEU A 225 -5.81 -1.10 -9.67
N ASP A 226 -6.66 -0.11 -9.51
CA ASP A 226 -7.55 0.32 -10.58
C ASP A 226 -6.75 1.01 -11.70
N LYS A 227 -7.00 0.63 -12.95
CA LYS A 227 -6.31 1.17 -14.14
C LYS A 227 -6.51 2.67 -14.37
N ARG A 228 -7.48 3.28 -13.68
CA ARG A 228 -7.79 4.72 -13.81
C ARG A 228 -6.87 5.61 -13.01
N PHE A 229 -6.01 5.05 -12.14
CA PHE A 229 -5.10 5.87 -11.37
C PHE A 229 -4.10 6.62 -12.24
N LEU A 230 -3.99 7.92 -12.01
CA LEU A 230 -2.94 8.77 -12.54
C LEU A 230 -1.81 8.98 -11.55
N ILE A 231 -2.12 8.90 -10.24
CA ILE A 231 -1.11 8.95 -9.20
C ILE A 231 -0.46 7.58 -9.02
N PRO A 232 0.87 7.52 -8.84
CA PRO A 232 1.52 6.28 -8.41
C PRO A 232 1.03 5.88 -7.02
N ASN A 233 0.58 4.64 -6.87
CA ASN A 233 0.10 4.11 -5.61
C ASN A 233 1.03 3.00 -5.10
N PHE A 234 1.33 3.00 -3.80
CA PHE A 234 2.24 2.02 -3.20
C PHE A 234 1.58 1.29 -2.02
N PRO A 235 0.80 0.22 -2.28
CA PRO A 235 0.09 -0.51 -1.24
C PRO A 235 1.02 -1.13 -0.19
N SER A 236 0.77 -0.84 1.08
CA SER A 236 1.56 -1.36 2.21
C SER A 236 1.49 -2.88 2.37
N ARG A 237 0.49 -3.54 1.76
CA ARG A 237 0.39 -5.02 1.76
C ARG A 237 1.58 -5.72 1.11
N LEU A 238 2.31 -5.05 0.22
CA LEU A 238 3.58 -5.56 -0.31
C LEU A 238 4.51 -5.98 0.82
N LEU A 239 4.63 -5.18 1.87
CA LEU A 239 5.56 -5.44 2.98
C LEU A 239 5.22 -6.75 3.71
N SER A 240 3.92 -7.03 3.92
CA SER A 240 3.49 -8.29 4.54
C SER A 240 3.82 -9.51 3.66
N TYR A 241 3.70 -9.37 2.35
CA TYR A 241 4.08 -10.44 1.42
C TYR A 241 5.59 -10.68 1.41
N LEU A 242 6.37 -9.59 1.36
CA LEU A 242 7.83 -9.68 1.42
C LEU A 242 8.31 -10.30 2.74
N GLU A 243 7.66 -9.96 3.86
CA GLU A 243 7.96 -10.50 5.20
C GLU A 243 7.72 -12.00 5.28
N MET A 244 6.67 -12.50 4.61
CA MET A 244 6.35 -13.92 4.51
C MET A 244 7.14 -14.65 3.42
N LYS A 245 8.14 -14.01 2.79
CA LYS A 245 8.89 -14.56 1.65
C LYS A 245 7.98 -15.04 0.52
N MET A 246 6.92 -14.31 0.27
CA MET A 246 5.96 -14.65 -0.78
C MET A 246 6.33 -13.95 -2.08
N PRO A 247 6.35 -14.64 -3.21
CA PRO A 247 6.28 -14.02 -4.52
C PRO A 247 5.06 -13.13 -4.65
N VAL A 248 5.13 -12.08 -5.47
CA VAL A 248 4.03 -11.13 -5.62
C VAL A 248 3.63 -11.01 -7.09
N LEU A 249 2.35 -11.17 -7.37
CA LEU A 249 1.76 -10.85 -8.68
C LEU A 249 1.03 -9.51 -8.57
N VAL A 250 1.47 -8.55 -9.39
CA VAL A 250 1.04 -7.15 -9.29
C VAL A 250 0.31 -6.73 -10.56
N ALA A 251 -0.95 -6.31 -10.42
CA ALA A 251 -1.74 -5.72 -11.50
C ALA A 251 -2.00 -4.24 -11.20
N THR A 252 -1.43 -3.34 -12.00
CA THR A 252 -1.49 -1.89 -11.75
C THR A 252 -1.80 -1.09 -13.00
N ASP A 253 -2.04 0.20 -12.79
CA ASP A 253 -1.98 1.23 -13.82
C ASP A 253 -0.53 1.43 -14.32
N PRO A 254 -0.33 2.14 -15.46
CA PRO A 254 1.00 2.35 -16.03
C PRO A 254 1.88 3.37 -15.29
N ASN A 255 1.34 4.13 -14.33
CA ASN A 255 2.07 5.18 -13.60
C ASN A 255 2.69 4.66 -12.30
N THR A 256 2.18 3.55 -11.79
CA THR A 256 2.59 2.93 -10.53
C THR A 256 3.80 2.02 -10.74
N ASP A 257 4.89 2.29 -10.02
CA ASP A 257 6.18 1.60 -10.15
C ASP A 257 6.37 0.38 -9.23
N ILE A 258 5.37 0.01 -8.43
CA ILE A 258 5.46 -1.15 -7.53
C ILE A 258 5.67 -2.47 -8.30
N GLY A 259 5.07 -2.58 -9.49
CA GLY A 259 5.26 -3.74 -10.36
C GLY A 259 6.69 -3.83 -10.91
N ASP A 260 7.26 -2.68 -11.33
CA ASP A 260 8.64 -2.62 -11.79
C ASP A 260 9.61 -2.98 -10.66
N ILE A 261 9.38 -2.48 -9.45
CA ILE A 261 10.18 -2.82 -8.27
C ILE A 261 10.15 -4.32 -7.98
N VAL A 262 8.98 -4.97 -8.11
CA VAL A 262 8.82 -6.41 -7.91
C VAL A 262 9.59 -7.22 -8.96
N GLU A 263 9.48 -6.87 -10.24
CA GLU A 263 10.18 -7.57 -11.33
C GLU A 263 11.69 -7.33 -11.30
N GLU A 264 12.15 -6.10 -11.14
CA GLU A 264 13.57 -5.74 -11.10
C GLU A 264 14.32 -6.43 -9.95
N ASN A 265 13.63 -6.70 -8.85
CA ASN A 265 14.21 -7.42 -7.72
C ASN A 265 13.96 -8.95 -7.80
N GLY A 266 13.36 -9.45 -8.87
CA GLY A 266 13.13 -10.88 -9.09
C GLY A 266 12.27 -11.54 -8.02
N CYS A 267 11.29 -10.82 -7.47
CA CYS A 267 10.41 -11.34 -6.43
C CYS A 267 8.94 -11.51 -6.89
N GLY A 268 8.71 -11.47 -8.20
CA GLY A 268 7.39 -11.69 -8.78
C GLY A 268 7.22 -11.10 -10.17
N TYR A 269 5.97 -10.86 -10.57
CA TYR A 269 5.61 -10.39 -11.91
C TYR A 269 4.63 -9.24 -11.86
N LYS A 270 4.66 -8.39 -12.92
CA LYS A 270 3.69 -7.33 -13.10
C LYS A 270 2.82 -7.56 -14.34
N VAL A 271 1.61 -7.02 -14.27
CA VAL A 271 0.64 -7.00 -15.38
C VAL A 271 -0.02 -5.62 -15.39
N LEU A 272 -0.39 -5.11 -16.55
CA LEU A 272 -1.28 -3.96 -16.62
C LEU A 272 -2.69 -4.36 -16.19
N SER A 273 -3.31 -3.57 -15.31
CA SER A 273 -4.66 -3.83 -14.85
C SER A 273 -5.66 -3.81 -16.01
N GLY A 274 -6.34 -4.93 -16.22
CA GLY A 274 -7.23 -5.19 -17.36
C GLY A 274 -6.62 -6.03 -18.48
N ASP A 275 -5.32 -6.35 -18.44
CA ASP A 275 -4.68 -7.27 -19.39
C ASP A 275 -4.82 -8.72 -18.90
N GLN A 276 -5.91 -9.36 -19.30
CA GLN A 276 -6.27 -10.70 -18.85
C GLN A 276 -5.36 -11.79 -19.44
N GLU A 277 -4.86 -11.60 -20.66
CA GLU A 277 -3.94 -12.55 -21.29
C GLU A 277 -2.62 -12.61 -20.52
N SER A 278 -1.99 -11.46 -20.27
CA SER A 278 -0.76 -11.37 -19.47
C SER A 278 -0.98 -11.88 -18.04
N MET A 279 -2.16 -11.63 -17.45
CA MET A 279 -2.52 -12.13 -16.12
C MET A 279 -2.52 -13.65 -16.08
N GLN A 280 -3.21 -14.32 -17.02
CA GLN A 280 -3.25 -15.78 -17.08
C GLN A 280 -1.86 -16.41 -17.36
N ASN A 281 -1.06 -15.76 -18.20
CA ASN A 281 0.32 -16.20 -18.47
C ASN A 281 1.17 -16.13 -17.19
N CYS A 282 1.09 -15.04 -16.41
CA CYS A 282 1.82 -14.90 -15.14
C CYS A 282 1.32 -15.89 -14.07
N LEU A 283 0.01 -16.12 -13.96
CA LEU A 283 -0.57 -17.13 -13.07
C LEU A 283 -0.01 -18.52 -13.39
N ASN A 284 -0.09 -18.94 -14.68
CA ASN A 284 0.44 -20.23 -15.10
C ASN A 284 1.96 -20.37 -14.86
N LYS A 285 2.72 -19.30 -15.05
CA LYS A 285 4.15 -19.29 -14.74
C LYS A 285 4.41 -19.53 -13.26
N LEU A 286 3.71 -18.80 -12.38
CA LEU A 286 3.82 -18.96 -10.93
C LEU A 286 3.35 -20.36 -10.44
N LEU A 287 2.39 -20.98 -11.14
CA LEU A 287 1.96 -22.35 -10.84
C LEU A 287 3.03 -23.40 -11.15
N ASN A 288 3.91 -23.16 -12.13
CA ASN A 288 4.85 -24.12 -12.63
C ASN A 288 6.31 -23.91 -12.18
N GLU A 289 6.64 -22.76 -11.56
CA GLU A 289 8.02 -22.48 -11.13
C GLU A 289 8.26 -22.74 -9.65
N ASP A 290 9.55 -22.82 -9.29
CA ASP A 290 9.99 -22.88 -7.89
C ASP A 290 9.88 -21.49 -7.25
N LEU A 291 8.89 -21.33 -6.37
CA LEU A 291 8.61 -20.07 -5.67
C LEU A 291 9.69 -19.69 -4.65
N SER A 292 10.57 -20.62 -4.26
CA SER A 292 11.58 -20.38 -3.23
C SER A 292 12.60 -19.30 -3.63
N VAL A 293 12.97 -19.26 -4.91
CA VAL A 293 13.90 -18.25 -5.44
C VAL A 293 13.27 -16.86 -5.37
N LEU A 294 12.03 -16.72 -5.84
CA LEU A 294 11.28 -15.45 -5.79
C LEU A 294 11.05 -15.03 -4.33
N GLY A 295 10.70 -15.96 -3.45
CA GLY A 295 10.49 -15.70 -2.03
C GLY A 295 11.75 -15.23 -1.30
N ASN A 296 12.92 -15.84 -1.59
CA ASN A 296 14.20 -15.38 -1.05
C ASN A 296 14.56 -13.97 -1.54
N ASN A 297 14.23 -13.64 -2.77
CA ASN A 297 14.42 -12.29 -3.31
C ASN A 297 13.45 -11.30 -2.68
N ALA A 298 12.22 -11.70 -2.36
CA ALA A 298 11.24 -10.90 -1.63
C ALA A 298 11.79 -10.50 -0.24
N GLU A 299 12.34 -11.46 0.53
CA GLU A 299 12.99 -11.16 1.81
C GLU A 299 14.16 -10.20 1.65
N LYS A 300 15.04 -10.42 0.65
CA LYS A 300 16.15 -9.49 0.37
C LYS A 300 15.68 -8.09 0.06
N LEU A 301 14.62 -7.94 -0.73
CA LEU A 301 14.03 -6.63 -1.04
C LEU A 301 13.53 -5.94 0.23
N LEU A 302 12.82 -6.66 1.11
CA LEU A 302 12.36 -6.13 2.40
C LEU A 302 13.53 -5.61 3.23
N LEU A 303 14.53 -6.46 3.47
CA LEU A 303 15.67 -6.13 4.33
C LEU A 303 16.52 -4.97 3.77
N ASN A 304 16.62 -4.87 2.46
CA ASN A 304 17.41 -3.84 1.80
C ASN A 304 16.72 -2.48 1.72
N LYS A 305 15.37 -2.43 1.61
CA LYS A 305 14.67 -1.18 1.30
C LYS A 305 13.57 -0.78 2.29
N TYR A 306 12.97 -1.72 3.03
CA TYR A 306 11.71 -1.49 3.74
C TYR A 306 11.74 -1.76 5.24
N THR A 307 12.92 -1.77 5.88
CA THR A 307 13.03 -1.87 7.34
C THR A 307 12.90 -0.51 8.01
N VAL A 308 12.39 -0.50 9.24
CA VAL A 308 12.23 0.72 10.06
C VAL A 308 13.54 1.48 10.19
N ASP A 309 14.68 0.79 10.33
CA ASP A 309 16.01 1.41 10.43
C ASP A 309 16.33 2.31 9.23
N LYS A 310 15.89 1.93 8.01
CA LYS A 310 16.12 2.73 6.81
C LYS A 310 15.40 4.08 6.90
N SER A 311 14.12 4.06 7.25
CA SER A 311 13.33 5.29 7.42
C SER A 311 13.83 6.11 8.60
N TYR A 312 14.16 5.47 9.73
CA TYR A 312 14.73 6.14 10.89
C TYR A 312 16.04 6.86 10.53
N PHE A 313 16.96 6.19 9.84
CA PHE A 313 18.22 6.79 9.40
C PHE A 313 18.02 8.00 8.49
N LEU A 314 17.13 7.91 7.50
CA LEU A 314 16.78 9.03 6.61
C LEU A 314 16.29 10.25 7.41
N ILE A 315 15.35 10.03 8.34
CA ILE A 315 14.75 11.11 9.13
C ILE A 315 15.75 11.68 10.12
N SER A 316 16.45 10.84 10.88
CA SER A 316 17.38 11.29 11.93
C SER A 316 18.61 12.02 11.36
N SER A 317 19.04 11.69 10.14
CA SER A 317 20.15 12.38 9.47
C SER A 317 19.87 13.86 9.18
N LYS A 318 18.59 14.27 9.15
CA LYS A 318 18.17 15.67 8.95
C LYS A 318 18.31 16.53 10.21
N LEU A 319 18.52 15.91 11.37
CA LEU A 319 18.59 16.60 12.68
C LEU A 319 20.03 16.91 13.14
N LYS A 320 21.00 16.64 12.28
CA LYS A 320 22.44 16.86 12.56
C LYS A 320 22.90 18.25 12.14
#